data_3e9f33957a459278701f50930d6be710
#
_entry.id   3e9f33957a459278701f50930d6be710
#
_cell.length_a   1.000
_cell.length_b   1.000
_cell.length_c   1.000
_cell.angle_alpha   90.00
_cell.angle_beta   90.00
_cell.angle_gamma   90.00
#
_symmetry.space_group_name_H-M   'P 1'
#
loop_
_entity.id
_entity.type
_entity.pdbx_description
1 polymer ?
#
loop_
_entity_poly.entity_id
_entity_poly.type
_entity_poly.pdbx_seq_one_letter_code
_entity_poly.pdbx_strand_id
1 'polypeptide(L)'
;MQALPPLRALQAFRYAARELSFKAAAEAMNISNAAVSSHIRGLEEFLGMKLFVRLTREVKLTPEGSRLSGFIETGFQEIERGIATFAPNSDPTNLKVATLPSFANRWLMPRISRFQERYPQIKLSIMPGFSLVDFQGDGVDLAIRFGKGNYPGLESRFFMEESLVVVCHASLADGRKVEPSDLANMPWLVDDSIDMQGSWGKFQRALGIKIPDTSIRLEVNEASAQVEAVLAGRGVSLIRHILVADMLKDGLLMQPIDFSMSAEYHYYLVAPEAKFRTEKVRAFVSWISSEIS
;
A
#
# COMPACT_ATOMS: atom_id res chain seq x y z
N MET A 1 -16.10 -8.64 -30.36
CA MET A 1 -15.78 -9.17 -29.01
C MET A 1 -15.49 -10.64 -29.14
N GLN A 2 -14.35 -11.12 -28.63
CA GLN A 2 -14.10 -12.55 -28.51
C GLN A 2 -15.10 -13.14 -27.49
N ALA A 3 -15.72 -14.26 -27.86
CA ALA A 3 -16.63 -14.98 -26.96
C ALA A 3 -15.85 -15.48 -25.74
N LEU A 4 -16.39 -15.30 -24.53
CA LEU A 4 -15.83 -15.87 -23.32
C LEU A 4 -16.31 -17.33 -23.16
N PRO A 5 -15.49 -18.22 -22.61
CA PRO A 5 -15.95 -19.56 -22.26
C PRO A 5 -16.99 -19.48 -21.11
N PRO A 6 -17.80 -20.55 -20.91
CA PRO A 6 -18.79 -20.56 -19.84
C PRO A 6 -18.16 -20.29 -18.46
N LEU A 7 -18.79 -19.43 -17.65
CA LEU A 7 -18.28 -19.04 -16.33
C LEU A 7 -18.04 -20.25 -15.41
N ARG A 8 -18.91 -21.28 -15.48
CA ARG A 8 -18.71 -22.51 -14.72
C ARG A 8 -17.45 -23.29 -15.12
N ALA A 9 -17.04 -23.21 -16.38
CA ALA A 9 -15.81 -23.84 -16.83
C ALA A 9 -14.58 -23.11 -16.30
N LEU A 10 -14.62 -21.76 -16.27
CA LEU A 10 -13.59 -20.93 -15.66
C LEU A 10 -13.51 -21.16 -14.14
N GLN A 11 -14.65 -21.28 -13.46
CA GLN A 11 -14.72 -21.57 -12.04
C GLN A 11 -14.15 -22.97 -11.72
N ALA A 12 -14.50 -23.99 -12.50
CA ALA A 12 -13.94 -25.33 -12.34
C ALA A 12 -12.42 -25.35 -12.55
N PHE A 13 -11.94 -24.58 -13.50
CA PHE A 13 -10.51 -24.41 -13.74
C PHE A 13 -9.83 -23.71 -12.53
N ARG A 14 -10.40 -22.63 -11.99
CA ARG A 14 -9.89 -21.92 -10.82
C ARG A 14 -9.66 -22.87 -9.65
N TYR A 15 -10.69 -23.63 -9.26
CA TYR A 15 -10.58 -24.58 -8.14
C TYR A 15 -9.59 -25.71 -8.44
N ALA A 16 -9.63 -26.30 -9.65
CA ALA A 16 -8.73 -27.36 -10.04
C ALA A 16 -7.25 -26.90 -10.08
N ALA A 17 -7.01 -25.68 -10.51
CA ALA A 17 -5.67 -25.08 -10.55
C ALA A 17 -5.11 -24.80 -9.14
N ARG A 18 -5.96 -24.33 -8.22
CA ARG A 18 -5.57 -24.05 -6.83
C ARG A 18 -5.29 -25.31 -6.03
N GLU A 19 -6.16 -26.31 -6.16
CA GLU A 19 -6.07 -27.56 -5.40
C GLU A 19 -5.18 -28.64 -6.07
N LEU A 20 -4.79 -28.44 -7.32
CA LEU A 20 -4.13 -29.44 -8.17
C LEU A 20 -4.82 -30.82 -8.11
N SER A 21 -6.15 -30.81 -7.93
CA SER A 21 -7.00 -31.97 -7.71
C SER A 21 -8.41 -31.72 -8.24
N PHE A 22 -8.84 -32.55 -9.19
CA PHE A 22 -10.21 -32.48 -9.72
C PHE A 22 -11.24 -32.95 -8.69
N LYS A 23 -10.83 -33.84 -7.78
CA LYS A 23 -11.69 -34.30 -6.68
C LYS A 23 -11.95 -33.18 -5.67
N ALA A 24 -10.88 -32.49 -5.22
CA ALA A 24 -11.01 -31.37 -4.31
C ALA A 24 -11.80 -30.20 -4.95
N ALA A 25 -11.57 -29.94 -6.24
CA ALA A 25 -12.36 -28.93 -6.97
C ALA A 25 -13.86 -29.31 -7.02
N ALA A 26 -14.19 -30.58 -7.21
CA ALA A 26 -15.56 -31.08 -7.24
C ALA A 26 -16.25 -30.92 -5.87
N GLU A 27 -15.54 -31.21 -4.79
CA GLU A 27 -15.99 -31.00 -3.42
C GLU A 27 -16.24 -29.50 -3.14
N ALA A 28 -15.29 -28.64 -3.50
CA ALA A 28 -15.42 -27.19 -3.33
C ALA A 28 -16.58 -26.57 -4.12
N MET A 29 -16.91 -27.13 -5.29
CA MET A 29 -18.01 -26.68 -6.16
C MET A 29 -19.34 -27.39 -5.87
N ASN A 30 -19.34 -28.39 -4.99
CA ASN A 30 -20.50 -29.25 -4.70
C ASN A 30 -21.10 -29.91 -5.97
N ILE A 31 -20.22 -30.44 -6.83
CA ILE A 31 -20.58 -31.16 -8.06
C ILE A 31 -19.77 -32.46 -8.19
N SER A 32 -20.10 -33.30 -9.18
CA SER A 32 -19.35 -34.55 -9.41
C SER A 32 -17.98 -34.29 -10.04
N ASN A 33 -17.01 -35.19 -9.77
CA ASN A 33 -15.69 -35.15 -10.42
C ASN A 33 -15.80 -35.26 -11.97
N ALA A 34 -16.78 -36.02 -12.46
CA ALA A 34 -17.09 -36.13 -13.89
C ALA A 34 -17.51 -34.76 -14.46
N ALA A 35 -18.31 -33.99 -13.74
CA ALA A 35 -18.73 -32.65 -14.16
C ALA A 35 -17.54 -31.67 -14.20
N VAL A 36 -16.64 -31.66 -13.19
CA VAL A 36 -15.41 -30.86 -13.24
C VAL A 36 -14.57 -31.24 -14.43
N SER A 37 -14.36 -32.54 -14.66
CA SER A 37 -13.60 -33.04 -15.81
C SER A 37 -14.22 -32.64 -17.16
N SER A 38 -15.55 -32.59 -17.26
CA SER A 38 -16.27 -32.11 -18.44
C SER A 38 -16.07 -30.60 -18.64
N HIS A 39 -16.20 -29.79 -17.60
CA HIS A 39 -15.98 -28.35 -17.66
C HIS A 39 -14.54 -27.99 -18.07
N ILE A 40 -13.54 -28.68 -17.51
CA ILE A 40 -12.14 -28.50 -17.89
C ILE A 40 -11.92 -28.87 -19.34
N ARG A 41 -12.47 -30.03 -19.81
CA ARG A 41 -12.35 -30.44 -21.22
C ARG A 41 -12.96 -29.40 -22.14
N GLY A 42 -14.17 -28.93 -21.86
CA GLY A 42 -14.81 -27.91 -22.70
C GLY A 42 -14.02 -26.59 -22.71
N LEU A 43 -13.35 -26.21 -21.62
CA LEU A 43 -12.47 -25.06 -21.60
C LEU A 43 -11.21 -25.27 -22.45
N GLU A 44 -10.57 -26.44 -22.36
CA GLU A 44 -9.41 -26.83 -23.19
C GLU A 44 -9.76 -26.87 -24.67
N GLU A 45 -10.94 -27.38 -25.01
CA GLU A 45 -11.46 -27.41 -26.40
C GLU A 45 -11.71 -25.98 -26.91
N PHE A 46 -12.33 -25.13 -26.11
CA PHE A 46 -12.58 -23.74 -26.46
C PHE A 46 -11.28 -22.96 -26.72
N LEU A 47 -10.24 -23.21 -25.91
CA LEU A 47 -8.94 -22.55 -26.03
C LEU A 47 -7.99 -23.24 -27.05
N GLY A 48 -8.32 -24.45 -27.50
CA GLY A 48 -7.47 -25.24 -28.40
C GLY A 48 -6.16 -25.73 -27.78
N MET A 49 -6.09 -25.78 -26.43
CA MET A 49 -4.86 -26.18 -25.72
C MET A 49 -5.15 -26.92 -24.43
N LYS A 50 -4.17 -27.71 -23.95
CA LYS A 50 -4.24 -28.37 -22.65
C LYS A 50 -3.80 -27.43 -21.51
N LEU A 51 -4.57 -27.43 -20.45
CA LEU A 51 -4.30 -26.65 -19.27
C LEU A 51 -3.76 -27.50 -18.12
N PHE A 52 -4.02 -28.81 -18.16
CA PHE A 52 -3.52 -29.77 -17.17
C PHE A 52 -2.80 -30.94 -17.85
N VAL A 53 -1.77 -31.42 -17.18
CA VAL A 53 -1.13 -32.72 -17.39
C VAL A 53 -1.65 -33.67 -16.32
N ARG A 54 -2.27 -34.79 -16.76
CA ARG A 54 -2.75 -35.83 -15.85
C ARG A 54 -1.69 -36.93 -15.77
N LEU A 55 -1.09 -37.06 -14.63
CA LEU A 55 -0.17 -38.13 -14.28
C LEU A 55 -0.93 -39.20 -13.48
N THR A 56 -0.38 -40.40 -13.36
CA THR A 56 -1.06 -41.55 -12.71
C THR A 56 -1.55 -41.28 -11.32
N ARG A 57 -0.91 -40.33 -10.59
CA ARG A 57 -1.23 -39.99 -9.18
C ARG A 57 -1.35 -38.51 -8.89
N GLU A 58 -1.14 -37.65 -9.88
CA GLU A 58 -1.14 -36.19 -9.67
C GLU A 58 -1.64 -35.44 -10.91
N VAL A 59 -2.16 -34.27 -10.67
CA VAL A 59 -2.57 -33.31 -11.70
C VAL A 59 -1.63 -32.11 -11.59
N LYS A 60 -1.05 -31.69 -12.72
CA LYS A 60 -0.19 -30.51 -12.79
C LYS A 60 -0.71 -29.56 -13.84
N LEU A 61 -0.47 -28.28 -13.65
CA LEU A 61 -0.73 -27.28 -14.69
C LEU A 61 0.31 -27.37 -15.80
N THR A 62 -0.14 -27.15 -17.03
CA THR A 62 0.78 -26.83 -18.14
C THR A 62 1.32 -25.40 -17.96
N PRO A 63 2.35 -24.97 -18.71
CA PRO A 63 2.78 -23.56 -18.72
C PRO A 63 1.63 -22.61 -19.09
N GLU A 64 0.78 -22.99 -20.03
CA GLU A 64 -0.43 -22.27 -20.44
C GLU A 64 -1.45 -22.20 -19.31
N GLY A 65 -1.69 -23.34 -18.63
CA GLY A 65 -2.57 -23.42 -17.47
C GLY A 65 -2.07 -22.54 -16.33
N SER A 66 -0.77 -22.55 -16.03
CA SER A 66 -0.18 -21.72 -14.99
C SER A 66 -0.36 -20.23 -15.29
N ARG A 67 -0.13 -19.82 -16.54
CA ARG A 67 -0.33 -18.43 -16.97
C ARG A 67 -1.80 -18.01 -16.89
N LEU A 68 -2.72 -18.87 -17.37
CA LEU A 68 -4.16 -18.60 -17.33
C LEU A 68 -4.68 -18.52 -15.90
N SER A 69 -4.16 -19.34 -14.98
CA SER A 69 -4.64 -19.39 -13.59
C SER A 69 -4.52 -18.03 -12.87
N GLY A 70 -3.45 -17.27 -13.13
CA GLY A 70 -3.27 -15.93 -12.57
C GLY A 70 -4.35 -14.94 -13.04
N PHE A 71 -4.65 -14.94 -14.35
CA PHE A 71 -5.70 -14.07 -14.89
C PHE A 71 -7.10 -14.47 -14.40
N ILE A 72 -7.38 -15.77 -14.32
CA ILE A 72 -8.67 -16.28 -13.84
C ILE A 72 -8.85 -15.94 -12.36
N GLU A 73 -7.83 -16.14 -11.52
CA GLU A 73 -7.89 -15.80 -10.11
C GLU A 73 -8.18 -14.30 -9.92
N THR A 74 -7.44 -13.43 -10.59
CA THR A 74 -7.68 -11.98 -10.57
C THR A 74 -9.09 -11.62 -11.03
N GLY A 75 -9.57 -12.21 -12.14
CA GLY A 75 -10.92 -11.94 -12.65
C GLY A 75 -12.02 -12.34 -11.68
N PHE A 76 -11.91 -13.49 -11.01
CA PHE A 76 -12.87 -13.91 -10.00
C PHE A 76 -12.80 -13.05 -8.74
N GLN A 77 -11.63 -12.63 -8.32
CA GLN A 77 -11.48 -11.70 -7.20
C GLN A 77 -12.18 -10.37 -7.48
N GLU A 78 -12.10 -9.85 -8.71
CA GLU A 78 -12.83 -8.65 -9.11
C GLU A 78 -14.36 -8.85 -9.09
N ILE A 79 -14.85 -10.00 -9.55
CA ILE A 79 -16.28 -10.34 -9.48
C ILE A 79 -16.72 -10.45 -8.01
N GLU A 80 -15.98 -11.17 -7.17
CA GLU A 80 -16.26 -11.33 -5.74
C GLU A 80 -16.26 -9.97 -5.03
N ARG A 81 -15.30 -9.10 -5.38
CA ARG A 81 -15.23 -7.73 -4.88
C ARG A 81 -16.48 -6.93 -5.27
N GLY A 82 -16.88 -6.99 -6.54
CA GLY A 82 -18.11 -6.35 -7.01
C GLY A 82 -19.35 -6.83 -6.27
N ILE A 83 -19.49 -8.14 -6.05
CA ILE A 83 -20.63 -8.71 -5.29
C ILE A 83 -20.60 -8.24 -3.83
N ALA A 84 -19.41 -8.15 -3.22
CA ALA A 84 -19.26 -7.71 -1.84
C ALA A 84 -19.73 -6.25 -1.62
N THR A 85 -19.79 -5.43 -2.68
CA THR A 85 -20.35 -4.06 -2.57
C THR A 85 -21.84 -4.04 -2.23
N PHE A 86 -22.58 -5.13 -2.58
CA PHE A 86 -24.00 -5.27 -2.32
C PHE A 86 -24.30 -6.03 -1.02
N ALA A 87 -23.28 -6.57 -0.35
CA ALA A 87 -23.46 -7.21 0.95
C ALA A 87 -23.94 -6.18 1.99
N PRO A 88 -24.98 -6.49 2.79
CA PRO A 88 -25.42 -5.59 3.83
C PRO A 88 -24.26 -5.37 4.81
N ASN A 89 -23.92 -4.12 4.95
CA ASN A 89 -22.95 -3.47 5.84
C ASN A 89 -21.98 -4.33 6.63
N SER A 90 -20.73 -4.01 6.39
CA SER A 90 -19.59 -4.22 7.27
C SER A 90 -19.99 -4.28 8.74
N ASP A 91 -19.47 -5.29 9.43
CA ASP A 91 -19.44 -5.38 10.89
C ASP A 91 -19.23 -3.97 11.50
N PRO A 92 -20.21 -3.44 12.28
CA PRO A 92 -20.10 -2.08 12.84
C PRO A 92 -18.91 -1.93 13.78
N THR A 93 -18.37 -3.04 14.27
CA THR A 93 -17.20 -3.08 15.14
C THR A 93 -15.87 -3.17 14.38
N ASN A 94 -15.86 -3.50 13.09
CA ASN A 94 -14.64 -3.60 12.30
C ASN A 94 -14.43 -2.34 11.47
N LEU A 95 -13.38 -1.58 11.81
CA LEU A 95 -12.95 -0.38 11.08
C LEU A 95 -11.77 -0.72 10.17
N LYS A 96 -11.96 -0.58 8.87
CA LYS A 96 -10.89 -0.78 7.88
C LYS A 96 -10.35 0.57 7.40
N VAL A 97 -9.05 0.81 7.63
CA VAL A 97 -8.36 2.05 7.27
C VAL A 97 -7.23 1.74 6.28
N ALA A 98 -7.31 2.36 5.11
CA ALA A 98 -6.23 2.28 4.12
C ALA A 98 -5.27 3.46 4.27
N THR A 99 -3.98 3.22 4.06
CA THR A 99 -2.96 4.29 4.13
C THR A 99 -1.69 3.89 3.40
N LEU A 100 -0.75 4.84 3.23
CA LEU A 100 0.57 4.52 2.71
C LEU A 100 1.34 3.63 3.69
N PRO A 101 2.16 2.68 3.20
CA PRO A 101 2.98 1.81 4.06
C PRO A 101 3.90 2.61 4.98
N SER A 102 4.53 3.66 4.49
CA SER A 102 5.41 4.52 5.27
C SER A 102 4.68 5.19 6.44
N PHE A 103 3.50 5.76 6.20
CA PHE A 103 2.69 6.37 7.25
C PHE A 103 2.20 5.32 8.26
N ALA A 104 1.73 4.17 7.78
CA ALA A 104 1.33 3.07 8.67
C ALA A 104 2.46 2.70 9.63
N ASN A 105 3.64 2.38 9.08
CA ASN A 105 4.75 1.84 9.87
C ASN A 105 5.39 2.88 10.79
N ARG A 106 5.55 4.12 10.32
CA ARG A 106 6.35 5.13 11.02
C ARG A 106 5.55 6.03 11.95
N TRP A 107 4.29 6.30 11.62
CA TRP A 107 3.48 7.20 12.43
C TRP A 107 2.32 6.49 13.12
N LEU A 108 1.57 5.66 12.40
CA LEU A 108 0.33 5.09 12.93
C LEU A 108 0.58 3.95 13.92
N MET A 109 1.42 2.96 13.56
CA MET A 109 1.67 1.79 14.41
C MET A 109 2.23 2.13 15.78
N PRO A 110 3.19 3.06 15.95
CA PRO A 110 3.67 3.45 17.28
C PRO A 110 2.59 4.03 18.21
N ARG A 111 1.47 4.51 17.63
CA ARG A 111 0.38 5.19 18.34
C ARG A 111 -0.87 4.33 18.54
N ILE A 112 -0.94 3.17 17.86
CA ILE A 112 -2.17 2.37 17.72
C ILE A 112 -2.70 1.81 19.05
N SER A 113 -1.83 1.49 20.00
CA SER A 113 -2.21 0.98 21.32
C SER A 113 -3.18 1.95 22.05
N ARG A 114 -2.94 3.27 21.93
CA ARG A 114 -3.80 4.30 22.52
C ARG A 114 -5.22 4.30 21.92
N PHE A 115 -5.34 4.00 20.64
CA PHE A 115 -6.66 3.81 20.03
C PHE A 115 -7.36 2.58 20.59
N GLN A 116 -6.66 1.45 20.67
CA GLN A 116 -7.22 0.19 21.16
C GLN A 116 -7.63 0.27 22.63
N GLU A 117 -6.87 0.98 23.46
CA GLU A 117 -7.22 1.25 24.86
C GLU A 117 -8.47 2.12 24.99
N ARG A 118 -8.58 3.16 24.13
CA ARG A 118 -9.71 4.10 24.18
C ARG A 118 -10.98 3.55 23.58
N TYR A 119 -10.86 2.64 22.59
CA TYR A 119 -12.00 2.06 21.84
C TYR A 119 -11.86 0.54 21.71
N PRO A 120 -11.87 -0.22 22.83
CA PRO A 120 -11.62 -1.66 22.83
C PRO A 120 -12.66 -2.46 22.04
N GLN A 121 -13.87 -1.89 21.83
CA GLN A 121 -14.94 -2.50 21.04
C GLN A 121 -14.71 -2.40 19.52
N ILE A 122 -13.77 -1.56 19.05
CA ILE A 122 -13.52 -1.39 17.63
C ILE A 122 -12.30 -2.22 17.22
N LYS A 123 -12.54 -3.24 16.41
CA LYS A 123 -11.48 -3.98 15.72
C LYS A 123 -10.95 -3.13 14.59
N LEU A 124 -9.67 -2.75 14.65
CA LEU A 124 -9.01 -1.96 13.63
C LEU A 124 -8.25 -2.85 12.66
N SER A 125 -8.51 -2.67 11.37
CA SER A 125 -7.79 -3.33 10.27
C SER A 125 -7.10 -2.27 9.43
N ILE A 126 -5.76 -2.24 9.46
CA ILE A 126 -4.97 -1.31 8.64
C ILE A 126 -4.59 -2.02 7.35
N MET A 127 -4.78 -1.33 6.23
CA MET A 127 -4.50 -1.82 4.88
C MET A 127 -3.45 -0.92 4.22
N PRO A 128 -2.15 -1.21 4.41
CA PRO A 128 -1.10 -0.45 3.77
C PRO A 128 -1.08 -0.73 2.27
N GLY A 129 -0.97 0.34 1.45
CA GLY A 129 -0.90 0.20 -0.01
C GLY A 129 -0.77 1.54 -0.72
N PHE A 130 -0.36 1.47 -1.99
CA PHE A 130 -0.17 2.66 -2.85
C PHE A 130 -1.38 2.93 -3.73
N SER A 131 -2.18 1.90 -4.01
CA SER A 131 -3.33 2.00 -4.91
C SER A 131 -4.42 2.90 -4.33
N LEU A 132 -5.15 3.55 -5.22
CA LEU A 132 -6.39 4.22 -4.84
C LEU A 132 -7.39 3.16 -4.37
N VAL A 133 -8.03 3.45 -3.24
CA VAL A 133 -9.03 2.57 -2.63
C VAL A 133 -10.34 2.68 -3.40
N ASP A 134 -10.92 1.54 -3.74
CA ASP A 134 -12.32 1.48 -4.08
C ASP A 134 -13.15 1.29 -2.80
N PHE A 135 -13.77 2.37 -2.32
CA PHE A 135 -14.61 2.35 -1.12
C PHE A 135 -15.84 1.44 -1.22
N GLN A 136 -16.24 1.10 -2.44
CA GLN A 136 -17.36 0.18 -2.69
C GLN A 136 -16.88 -1.28 -2.71
N GLY A 137 -15.78 -1.57 -3.42
CA GLY A 137 -15.29 -2.94 -3.62
C GLY A 137 -14.39 -3.45 -2.49
N ASP A 138 -13.51 -2.61 -1.94
CA ASP A 138 -12.49 -3.05 -0.97
C ASP A 138 -13.04 -3.12 0.48
N GLY A 139 -14.26 -2.61 0.71
CA GLY A 139 -14.87 -2.56 2.02
C GLY A 139 -14.13 -1.65 3.02
N VAL A 140 -13.32 -0.72 2.52
CA VAL A 140 -12.60 0.28 3.31
C VAL A 140 -13.58 1.31 3.86
N ASP A 141 -13.37 1.72 5.11
CA ASP A 141 -14.20 2.73 5.75
C ASP A 141 -13.59 4.13 5.67
N LEU A 142 -12.27 4.22 5.73
CA LEU A 142 -11.52 5.48 5.71
C LEU A 142 -10.18 5.27 5.02
N ALA A 143 -9.68 6.26 4.29
CA ALA A 143 -8.32 6.29 3.80
C ALA A 143 -7.56 7.49 4.38
N ILE A 144 -6.30 7.30 4.75
CA ILE A 144 -5.37 8.38 5.06
C ILE A 144 -4.48 8.55 3.83
N ARG A 145 -4.59 9.70 3.18
CA ARG A 145 -3.92 9.98 1.91
C ARG A 145 -2.92 11.12 2.04
N PHE A 146 -1.77 10.94 1.42
CA PHE A 146 -0.80 11.99 1.18
C PHE A 146 -1.04 12.54 -0.23
N GLY A 147 -1.43 13.80 -0.35
CA GLY A 147 -1.87 14.38 -1.63
C GLY A 147 -2.27 15.83 -1.54
N LYS A 148 -2.98 16.32 -2.58
CA LYS A 148 -3.44 17.71 -2.70
C LYS A 148 -4.87 17.94 -2.16
N GLY A 149 -5.52 16.91 -1.63
CA GLY A 149 -6.86 17.01 -1.05
C GLY A 149 -8.02 16.94 -2.04
N ASN A 150 -7.76 16.81 -3.34
CA ASN A 150 -8.82 16.72 -4.35
C ASN A 150 -9.04 15.24 -4.74
N TYR A 151 -10.15 14.66 -4.27
CA TYR A 151 -10.55 13.28 -4.53
C TYR A 151 -11.99 13.27 -5.05
N PRO A 152 -12.21 13.25 -6.39
CA PRO A 152 -13.55 13.35 -6.97
C PRO A 152 -14.53 12.32 -6.41
N GLY A 153 -15.73 12.76 -6.02
CA GLY A 153 -16.78 11.90 -5.46
C GLY A 153 -16.58 11.46 -4.01
N LEU A 154 -15.54 11.94 -3.33
CA LEU A 154 -15.24 11.63 -1.92
C LEU A 154 -15.18 12.93 -1.10
N GLU A 155 -15.53 12.82 0.18
CA GLU A 155 -15.24 13.84 1.16
C GLU A 155 -13.78 13.73 1.58
N SER A 156 -13.08 14.86 1.56
CA SER A 156 -11.68 15.00 1.92
C SER A 156 -11.54 16.00 3.05
N ARG A 157 -11.04 15.56 4.18
CA ARG A 157 -10.77 16.40 5.34
C ARG A 157 -9.27 16.58 5.51
N PHE A 158 -8.82 17.82 5.52
CA PHE A 158 -7.43 18.12 5.87
C PHE A 158 -7.11 17.52 7.25
N PHE A 159 -5.98 16.83 7.34
CA PHE A 159 -5.59 16.16 8.57
C PHE A 159 -4.33 16.79 9.15
N MET A 160 -3.26 16.92 8.35
CA MET A 160 -1.98 17.37 8.86
C MET A 160 -1.11 17.94 7.73
N GLU A 161 -0.43 19.04 8.02
CA GLU A 161 0.62 19.56 7.16
C GLU A 161 1.83 18.63 7.14
N GLU A 162 2.59 18.69 6.06
CA GLU A 162 3.85 17.97 5.94
C GLU A 162 4.96 18.94 5.54
N SER A 163 6.12 18.70 6.09
CA SER A 163 7.36 19.37 5.73
C SER A 163 8.44 18.37 5.35
N LEU A 164 9.40 18.83 4.57
CA LEU A 164 10.54 18.04 4.17
C LEU A 164 11.77 18.54 4.94
N VAL A 165 12.49 17.60 5.53
CA VAL A 165 13.70 17.85 6.31
C VAL A 165 14.86 17.01 5.79
N VAL A 166 16.08 17.51 5.97
CA VAL A 166 17.29 16.75 5.64
C VAL A 166 17.72 15.98 6.88
N VAL A 167 17.90 14.68 6.74
CA VAL A 167 18.28 13.80 7.85
C VAL A 167 19.37 12.82 7.48
N CYS A 168 20.17 12.43 8.47
CA CYS A 168 21.14 11.34 8.37
C CYS A 168 21.28 10.63 9.72
N HIS A 169 21.93 9.46 9.71
CA HIS A 169 22.40 8.85 10.95
C HIS A 169 23.56 9.66 11.55
N ALA A 170 23.62 9.80 12.87
CA ALA A 170 24.59 10.64 13.55
C ALA A 170 26.05 10.32 13.18
N SER A 171 26.37 9.04 12.94
CA SER A 171 27.72 8.61 12.54
C SER A 171 28.19 9.17 11.20
N LEU A 172 27.29 9.63 10.33
CA LEU A 172 27.65 10.13 9.00
C LEU A 172 28.18 11.58 9.04
N ALA A 173 27.81 12.33 10.05
CA ALA A 173 28.22 13.75 10.24
C ALA A 173 28.96 13.95 11.57
N ASP A 174 29.49 12.89 12.18
CA ASP A 174 30.13 12.89 13.50
C ASP A 174 29.29 13.63 14.58
N GLY A 175 27.97 13.57 14.44
CA GLY A 175 27.03 14.24 15.31
C GLY A 175 27.02 15.78 15.20
N ARG A 176 27.58 16.36 14.14
CA ARG A 176 27.74 17.82 13.94
C ARG A 176 26.87 18.32 12.79
N LYS A 177 26.55 19.60 12.84
CA LYS A 177 26.02 20.31 11.66
C LYS A 177 27.11 20.48 10.62
N VAL A 178 26.70 20.46 9.36
CA VAL A 178 27.61 20.65 8.21
C VAL A 178 27.20 21.89 7.42
N GLU A 179 28.15 22.44 6.67
CA GLU A 179 27.86 23.53 5.75
C GLU A 179 27.15 23.01 4.50
N PRO A 180 26.35 23.84 3.80
CA PRO A 180 25.68 23.42 2.57
C PRO A 180 26.61 22.85 1.50
N SER A 181 27.84 23.38 1.39
CA SER A 181 28.86 22.89 0.45
C SER A 181 29.28 21.45 0.74
N ASP A 182 29.44 21.11 2.03
CA ASP A 182 29.83 19.77 2.46
C ASP A 182 28.69 18.79 2.26
N LEU A 183 27.46 19.24 2.55
CA LEU A 183 26.24 18.47 2.34
C LEU A 183 26.11 18.01 0.88
N ALA A 184 26.49 18.85 -0.10
CA ALA A 184 26.41 18.49 -1.52
C ALA A 184 27.27 17.29 -1.89
N ASN A 185 28.34 17.03 -1.15
CA ASN A 185 29.29 15.94 -1.42
C ASN A 185 29.02 14.67 -0.57
N MET A 186 28.05 14.71 0.36
CA MET A 186 27.66 13.54 1.14
C MET A 186 26.98 12.49 0.25
N PRO A 187 26.97 11.21 0.65
CA PRO A 187 26.20 10.17 -0.06
C PRO A 187 24.69 10.43 0.08
N TRP A 188 23.99 10.63 -1.03
CA TRP A 188 22.57 10.91 -1.05
C TRP A 188 21.72 9.68 -1.35
N LEU A 189 20.60 9.60 -0.64
CA LEU A 189 19.53 8.63 -0.86
C LEU A 189 18.29 9.42 -1.30
N VAL A 190 17.83 9.20 -2.52
CA VAL A 190 16.78 10.00 -3.15
C VAL A 190 15.48 9.19 -3.27
N ASP A 191 14.37 9.83 -2.93
CA ASP A 191 13.03 9.32 -3.21
C ASP A 191 12.56 9.91 -4.55
N ASP A 192 12.40 9.05 -5.57
CA ASP A 192 11.94 9.40 -6.91
C ASP A 192 10.43 9.24 -7.10
N SER A 193 9.70 8.95 -6.03
CA SER A 193 8.24 8.82 -6.05
C SER A 193 7.57 10.12 -6.57
N ILE A 194 6.37 9.94 -7.12
CA ILE A 194 5.63 11.03 -7.79
C ILE A 194 5.32 12.20 -6.85
N ASP A 195 5.12 11.92 -5.57
CA ASP A 195 4.83 12.90 -4.52
C ASP A 195 6.07 13.66 -4.04
N MET A 196 7.27 13.20 -4.40
CA MET A 196 8.54 13.89 -4.15
C MET A 196 9.08 14.60 -5.39
N GLN A 197 8.47 14.40 -6.58
CA GLN A 197 8.87 15.05 -7.81
C GLN A 197 8.83 16.59 -7.67
N GLY A 198 9.90 17.25 -8.12
CA GLY A 198 10.07 18.70 -8.00
C GLY A 198 10.56 19.18 -6.64
N SER A 199 10.42 18.41 -5.56
CA SER A 199 10.91 18.78 -4.24
C SER A 199 12.45 18.80 -4.20
N TRP A 200 13.09 17.85 -4.87
CA TRP A 200 14.54 17.77 -5.00
C TRP A 200 15.17 19.03 -5.60
N GLY A 201 14.63 19.51 -6.71
CA GLY A 201 15.10 20.75 -7.35
C GLY A 201 14.79 22.01 -6.52
N LYS A 202 13.65 22.06 -5.81
CA LYS A 202 13.31 23.15 -4.88
C LYS A 202 14.30 23.20 -3.71
N PHE A 203 14.60 22.04 -3.12
CA PHE A 203 15.57 21.89 -2.05
C PHE A 203 16.95 22.42 -2.44
N GLN A 204 17.51 21.97 -3.56
CA GLN A 204 18.82 22.41 -4.02
C GLN A 204 18.86 23.93 -4.25
N ARG A 205 17.81 24.50 -4.85
CA ARG A 205 17.71 25.95 -5.04
C ARG A 205 17.62 26.71 -3.73
N ALA A 206 16.87 26.20 -2.77
CA ALA A 206 16.70 26.86 -1.46
C ALA A 206 18.01 26.95 -0.67
N LEU A 207 18.87 25.94 -0.80
CA LEU A 207 20.18 25.95 -0.15
C LEU A 207 21.30 26.57 -1.03
N GLY A 208 21.01 26.90 -2.28
CA GLY A 208 22.04 27.40 -3.21
C GLY A 208 23.11 26.36 -3.57
N ILE A 209 22.79 25.08 -3.51
CA ILE A 209 23.73 23.99 -3.80
C ILE A 209 23.33 23.22 -5.05
N LYS A 210 24.28 22.54 -5.64
CA LYS A 210 24.06 21.53 -6.68
C LYS A 210 24.68 20.22 -6.21
N ILE A 211 23.85 19.20 -6.05
CA ILE A 211 24.29 17.87 -5.67
C ILE A 211 24.68 17.14 -6.96
N PRO A 212 25.95 16.68 -7.09
CA PRO A 212 26.38 15.91 -8.24
C PRO A 212 25.68 14.54 -8.29
N ASP A 213 25.39 14.05 -9.50
CA ASP A 213 24.83 12.71 -9.68
C ASP A 213 25.72 11.62 -9.07
N THR A 214 27.03 11.85 -9.05
CA THR A 214 28.00 10.96 -8.40
C THR A 214 27.85 10.86 -6.88
N SER A 215 27.16 11.80 -6.24
CA SER A 215 26.83 11.74 -4.82
C SER A 215 25.54 10.94 -4.55
N ILE A 216 24.70 10.70 -5.56
CA ILE A 216 23.51 9.86 -5.42
C ILE A 216 23.94 8.40 -5.38
N ARG A 217 23.68 7.73 -4.26
CA ARG A 217 24.07 6.33 -3.99
C ARG A 217 22.92 5.35 -4.07
N LEU A 218 21.70 5.83 -3.88
CA LEU A 218 20.49 5.02 -3.90
C LEU A 218 19.32 5.89 -4.34
N GLU A 219 18.52 5.36 -5.24
CA GLU A 219 17.20 5.89 -5.59
C GLU A 219 16.14 4.86 -5.20
N VAL A 220 15.11 5.30 -4.54
CA VAL A 220 13.97 4.48 -4.11
C VAL A 220 12.67 5.20 -4.44
N ASN A 221 11.59 4.45 -4.60
CA ASN A 221 10.26 4.99 -4.83
C ASN A 221 9.30 4.71 -3.65
N GLU A 222 9.87 4.37 -2.50
CA GLU A 222 9.13 4.04 -1.28
C GLU A 222 9.84 4.60 -0.04
N ALA A 223 9.15 5.47 0.68
CA ALA A 223 9.76 6.22 1.78
C ALA A 223 10.15 5.35 2.99
N SER A 224 9.53 4.17 3.22
CA SER A 224 9.98 3.29 4.30
C SER A 224 11.36 2.72 4.01
N ALA A 225 11.62 2.33 2.76
CA ALA A 225 12.94 1.86 2.34
C ALA A 225 14.00 2.96 2.45
N GLN A 226 13.62 4.21 2.11
CA GLN A 226 14.47 5.38 2.27
C GLN A 226 14.86 5.58 3.74
N VAL A 227 13.88 5.57 4.65
CA VAL A 227 14.13 5.72 6.10
C VAL A 227 15.02 4.61 6.65
N GLU A 228 14.80 3.34 6.24
CA GLU A 228 15.65 2.22 6.65
C GLU A 228 17.10 2.40 6.20
N ALA A 229 17.32 2.87 4.97
CA ALA A 229 18.66 3.11 4.46
C ALA A 229 19.38 4.25 5.21
N VAL A 230 18.64 5.31 5.61
CA VAL A 230 19.19 6.40 6.44
C VAL A 230 19.52 5.89 7.84
N LEU A 231 18.65 5.11 8.48
CA LEU A 231 18.90 4.49 9.79
C LEU A 231 20.12 3.58 9.78
N ALA A 232 20.35 2.88 8.67
CA ALA A 232 21.54 2.05 8.46
C ALA A 232 22.81 2.87 8.18
N GLY A 233 22.76 4.20 8.23
CA GLY A 233 23.91 5.08 7.99
C GLY A 233 24.41 5.09 6.54
N ARG A 234 23.55 4.77 5.57
CA ARG A 234 23.94 4.66 4.16
C ARG A 234 24.05 5.99 3.44
N GLY A 235 23.45 7.04 3.99
CA GLY A 235 23.49 8.37 3.37
C GLY A 235 22.64 9.40 4.09
N VAL A 236 22.63 10.59 3.51
CA VAL A 236 21.75 11.69 3.87
C VAL A 236 20.54 11.71 2.94
N SER A 237 19.40 12.19 3.40
CA SER A 237 18.18 12.20 2.60
C SER A 237 17.28 13.37 2.92
N LEU A 238 16.51 13.80 1.91
CA LEU A 238 15.38 14.72 2.06
C LEU A 238 14.13 13.87 2.27
N ILE A 239 13.52 13.93 3.46
CA ILE A 239 12.44 13.04 3.88
C ILE A 239 11.28 13.84 4.47
N ARG A 240 10.08 13.33 4.37
CA ARG A 240 8.89 13.82 5.08
C ARG A 240 9.12 13.78 6.58
N HIS A 241 8.96 14.92 7.25
CA HIS A 241 9.29 15.09 8.67
C HIS A 241 8.52 14.09 9.54
N ILE A 242 7.23 13.89 9.27
CA ILE A 242 6.38 13.00 10.07
C ILE A 242 6.89 11.55 10.14
N LEU A 243 7.62 11.09 9.14
CA LEU A 243 8.14 9.72 9.07
C LEU A 243 9.40 9.52 9.93
N VAL A 244 10.04 10.60 10.33
CA VAL A 244 11.31 10.59 11.07
C VAL A 244 11.27 11.39 12.38
N ALA A 245 10.15 12.04 12.68
CA ALA A 245 10.00 12.91 13.85
C ALA A 245 10.35 12.21 15.17
N ASP A 246 9.81 11.00 15.39
CA ASP A 246 10.08 10.22 16.59
C ASP A 246 11.58 9.82 16.66
N MET A 247 12.21 9.48 15.54
CA MET A 247 13.63 9.11 15.44
C MET A 247 14.57 10.30 15.69
N LEU A 248 14.18 11.48 15.23
CA LEU A 248 14.90 12.73 15.52
C LEU A 248 14.81 13.06 17.01
N LYS A 249 13.63 12.92 17.61
CA LYS A 249 13.40 13.13 19.04
C LYS A 249 14.22 12.17 19.90
N ASP A 250 14.30 10.91 19.49
CA ASP A 250 15.02 9.85 20.22
C ASP A 250 16.54 9.85 19.92
N GLY A 251 17.02 10.77 19.05
CA GLY A 251 18.44 10.90 18.71
C GLY A 251 18.97 9.77 17.81
N LEU A 252 18.10 8.93 17.24
CA LEU A 252 18.49 7.88 16.28
C LEU A 252 18.92 8.48 14.93
N LEU A 253 18.29 9.58 14.57
CA LEU A 253 18.64 10.40 13.41
C LEU A 253 18.95 11.83 13.85
N MET A 254 19.65 12.55 13.00
CA MET A 254 19.91 13.97 13.16
C MET A 254 19.63 14.74 11.87
N GLN A 255 19.38 16.02 11.99
CA GLN A 255 19.39 16.94 10.88
C GLN A 255 20.82 17.51 10.75
N PRO A 256 21.58 17.14 9.70
CA PRO A 256 22.94 17.66 9.51
C PRO A 256 22.97 19.17 9.18
N ILE A 257 21.84 19.71 8.75
CA ILE A 257 21.64 21.13 8.48
C ILE A 257 20.28 21.57 9.00
N ASP A 258 20.17 22.83 9.48
CA ASP A 258 18.87 23.39 9.88
C ASP A 258 18.11 23.82 8.62
N PHE A 259 17.38 22.86 8.07
CA PHE A 259 16.60 23.06 6.87
C PHE A 259 15.24 22.36 7.01
N SER A 260 14.20 23.11 6.69
CA SER A 260 12.85 22.60 6.52
C SER A 260 12.16 23.36 5.40
N MET A 261 11.39 22.67 4.59
CA MET A 261 10.54 23.27 3.57
C MET A 261 9.15 22.63 3.59
N SER A 262 8.11 23.41 3.32
CA SER A 262 6.76 22.88 3.17
C SER A 262 6.72 21.89 2.01
N ALA A 263 6.12 20.73 2.22
CA ALA A 263 5.82 19.79 1.15
C ALA A 263 4.69 20.34 0.25
N GLU A 264 4.62 19.86 -0.98
CA GLU A 264 3.52 20.21 -1.90
C GLU A 264 2.25 19.40 -1.59
N TYR A 265 2.42 18.26 -0.93
CA TYR A 265 1.38 17.33 -0.54
C TYR A 265 1.25 17.29 0.97
N HIS A 266 0.01 17.09 1.45
CA HIS A 266 -0.30 17.01 2.87
C HIS A 266 -1.15 15.78 3.15
N TYR A 267 -1.42 15.48 4.41
CA TYR A 267 -2.25 14.34 4.77
C TYR A 267 -3.71 14.71 4.86
N TYR A 268 -4.57 13.85 4.32
CA TYR A 268 -6.02 14.00 4.30
C TYR A 268 -6.69 12.70 4.75
N LEU A 269 -7.80 12.84 5.45
CA LEU A 269 -8.74 11.76 5.74
C LEU A 269 -9.80 11.76 4.64
N VAL A 270 -9.93 10.65 3.92
CA VAL A 270 -10.74 10.58 2.70
C VAL A 270 -11.71 9.40 2.80
N ALA A 271 -12.98 9.64 2.56
CA ALA A 271 -14.02 8.61 2.49
C ALA A 271 -15.29 9.16 1.79
N PRO A 272 -16.24 8.31 1.37
CA PRO A 272 -17.60 8.75 1.08
C PRO A 272 -18.21 9.46 2.31
N GLU A 273 -18.97 10.55 2.10
CA GLU A 273 -19.57 11.34 3.18
C GLU A 273 -20.33 10.49 4.21
N ALA A 274 -21.08 9.49 3.74
CA ALA A 274 -21.84 8.59 4.61
C ALA A 274 -20.95 7.81 5.61
N LYS A 275 -19.72 7.46 5.22
CA LYS A 275 -18.77 6.76 6.10
C LYS A 275 -18.29 7.63 7.25
N PHE A 276 -18.07 8.92 7.04
CA PHE A 276 -17.70 9.87 8.10
C PHE A 276 -18.78 10.01 9.19
N ARG A 277 -20.03 9.67 8.89
CA ARG A 277 -21.14 9.70 9.85
C ARG A 277 -21.19 8.45 10.74
N THR A 278 -20.48 7.37 10.40
CA THR A 278 -20.46 6.14 11.20
C THR A 278 -19.70 6.31 12.50
N GLU A 279 -20.14 5.64 13.55
CA GLU A 279 -19.54 5.77 14.89
C GLU A 279 -18.07 5.36 14.89
N LYS A 280 -17.72 4.24 14.25
CA LYS A 280 -16.35 3.73 14.19
C LYS A 280 -15.38 4.70 13.48
N VAL A 281 -15.82 5.34 12.38
CA VAL A 281 -15.00 6.34 11.67
C VAL A 281 -14.88 7.61 12.50
N ARG A 282 -15.96 8.09 13.11
CA ARG A 282 -15.89 9.26 14.00
C ARG A 282 -14.95 9.05 15.18
N ALA A 283 -14.99 7.86 15.81
CA ALA A 283 -14.09 7.49 16.89
C ALA A 283 -12.63 7.55 16.44
N PHE A 284 -12.30 6.97 15.28
CA PHE A 284 -10.95 6.99 14.74
C PHE A 284 -10.50 8.41 14.35
N VAL A 285 -11.35 9.18 13.67
CA VAL A 285 -11.04 10.58 13.29
C VAL A 285 -10.77 11.43 14.54
N SER A 286 -11.61 11.30 15.59
CA SER A 286 -11.39 12.03 16.85
C SER A 286 -10.07 11.66 17.51
N TRP A 287 -9.74 10.36 17.55
CA TRP A 287 -8.50 9.89 18.14
C TRP A 287 -7.29 10.33 17.32
N ILE A 288 -7.26 10.08 16.02
CA ILE A 288 -6.08 10.37 15.20
C ILE A 288 -5.79 11.89 15.17
N SER A 289 -6.83 12.72 15.22
CA SER A 289 -6.66 14.18 15.33
C SER A 289 -6.06 14.62 16.67
N SER A 290 -6.32 13.88 17.76
CA SER A 290 -5.71 14.16 19.07
C SER A 290 -4.23 13.73 19.17
N GLU A 291 -3.73 12.94 18.22
CA GLU A 291 -2.33 12.48 18.21
C GLU A 291 -1.37 13.46 17.53
N ILE A 292 -1.88 14.49 16.87
CA ILE A 292 -1.09 15.55 16.21
C ILE A 292 -1.03 16.84 17.03
N SER A 293 -1.66 16.88 18.19
CA SER A 293 -1.73 18.07 19.09
C SER A 293 -0.51 18.18 19.98
#